data_a30a26be0f6fd986c5383861868c09e3
#
_entry.id   a30a26be0f6fd986c5383861868c09e3
#
_cell.length_a   1.000
_cell.length_b   1.000
_cell.length_c   1.000
_cell.angle_alpha   90.00
_cell.angle_beta   90.00
_cell.angle_gamma   90.00
#
_symmetry.space_group_name_H-M   'P 1'
#
loop_
_entity.id
_entity.type
_entity.pdbx_description
1 polymer ?
#
loop_
_entity_poly.entity_id
_entity_poly.type
_entity_poly.pdbx_seq_one_letter_code
_entity_poly.pdbx_strand_id
1 'polypeptide(L)'
;CAIKSIATEADFSRADGLNDAYIQAMRSVLRHPTLDAAFKELVLTLPSETYIAEQLDVVDPQRIHAVREAMRLQLATALQADWQWAFGVHQDNGAYRPDAVSAGRRALAGMALANLCLAATQSGDTVWPGKALQRFKSAANMTDRANALQALVTSGHALAASALARFHAQF
;
A
#
# COMPACT_ATOMS: atom_id res chain seq x y z
N CYS A 1 9.66 10.95 -16.29
CA CYS A 1 8.89 10.29 -15.24
C CYS A 1 9.41 10.77 -13.87
N ALA A 2 8.52 11.17 -12.95
CA ALA A 2 8.89 11.74 -11.64
C ALA A 2 9.86 10.83 -10.85
N ILE A 3 9.65 9.52 -10.87
CA ILE A 3 10.54 8.56 -10.18
C ILE A 3 11.96 8.59 -10.75
N LYS A 4 12.12 8.65 -12.08
CA LYS A 4 13.44 8.74 -12.72
C LYS A 4 14.13 10.05 -12.32
N SER A 5 13.43 11.17 -12.34
CA SER A 5 13.96 12.48 -11.94
C SER A 5 14.44 12.45 -10.48
N ILE A 6 13.60 12.00 -9.56
CA ILE A 6 13.92 11.92 -8.13
C ILE A 6 15.09 10.95 -7.88
N ALA A 7 15.13 9.79 -8.54
CA ALA A 7 16.20 8.83 -8.39
C ALA A 7 17.56 9.31 -8.94
N THR A 8 17.58 10.28 -9.86
CA THR A 8 18.80 10.86 -10.45
C THR A 8 19.27 12.14 -9.75
N GLU A 9 18.45 12.77 -8.91
CA GLU A 9 18.86 13.97 -8.17
C GLU A 9 19.95 13.68 -7.15
N ALA A 10 20.96 14.55 -7.08
CA ALA A 10 22.13 14.35 -6.22
C ALA A 10 21.80 14.46 -4.72
N ASP A 11 20.73 15.15 -4.37
CA ASP A 11 20.32 15.40 -2.99
C ASP A 11 18.81 15.14 -2.82
N PHE A 12 18.48 13.94 -2.33
CA PHE A 12 17.09 13.54 -2.08
C PHE A 12 16.41 14.40 -0.99
N SER A 13 17.18 15.00 -0.07
CA SER A 13 16.64 15.88 0.97
C SER A 13 16.08 17.18 0.41
N ARG A 14 16.44 17.53 -0.82
CA ARG A 14 15.95 18.69 -1.58
C ARG A 14 14.87 18.35 -2.60
N ALA A 15 14.61 17.06 -2.83
CA ALA A 15 13.49 16.67 -3.67
C ALA A 15 12.20 17.09 -2.95
N ASP A 16 11.40 17.95 -3.57
CA ASP A 16 10.11 18.47 -3.05
C ASP A 16 9.05 17.36 -2.88
N GLY A 17 9.46 16.11 -2.85
CA GLY A 17 8.58 14.95 -2.75
C GLY A 17 7.71 14.76 -3.99
N LEU A 18 6.62 14.04 -3.82
CA LEU A 18 5.58 13.93 -4.86
C LEU A 18 4.92 15.29 -5.04
N ASN A 19 4.87 15.78 -6.28
CA ASN A 19 4.17 17.01 -6.56
C ASN A 19 2.65 16.83 -6.36
N ASP A 20 1.95 17.91 -6.03
CA ASP A 20 0.50 17.90 -5.79
C ASP A 20 -0.29 17.34 -6.98
N ALA A 21 0.16 17.58 -8.22
CA ALA A 21 -0.50 17.08 -9.41
C ALA A 21 -0.50 15.54 -9.46
N TYR A 22 0.59 14.90 -9.05
CA TYR A 22 0.65 13.43 -8.96
C TYR A 22 -0.28 12.89 -7.87
N ILE A 23 -0.27 13.50 -6.69
CA ILE A 23 -1.15 13.13 -5.58
C ILE A 23 -2.62 13.28 -5.99
N GLN A 24 -2.99 14.38 -6.66
CA GLN A 24 -4.34 14.60 -7.15
C GLN A 24 -4.74 13.60 -8.25
N ALA A 25 -3.82 13.24 -9.15
CA ALA A 25 -4.07 12.20 -10.13
C ALA A 25 -4.35 10.84 -9.47
N MET A 26 -3.55 10.45 -8.48
CA MET A 26 -3.77 9.20 -7.73
C MET A 26 -5.10 9.23 -6.97
N ARG A 27 -5.45 10.36 -6.35
CA ARG A 27 -6.76 10.54 -5.70
C ARG A 27 -7.91 10.39 -6.70
N SER A 28 -7.78 11.00 -7.88
CA SER A 28 -8.80 10.93 -8.92
C SER A 28 -9.02 9.50 -9.41
N VAL A 29 -7.95 8.71 -9.57
CA VAL A 29 -8.05 7.29 -9.90
C VAL A 29 -8.73 6.51 -8.77
N LEU A 30 -8.28 6.69 -7.53
CA LEU A 30 -8.84 5.98 -6.38
C LEU A 30 -10.34 6.23 -6.20
N ARG A 31 -10.76 7.50 -6.36
CA ARG A 31 -12.15 7.94 -6.22
C ARG A 31 -13.00 7.80 -7.48
N HIS A 32 -12.42 7.39 -8.59
CA HIS A 32 -13.15 7.32 -9.85
C HIS A 32 -14.38 6.41 -9.75
N PRO A 33 -15.56 6.88 -10.18
CA PRO A 33 -16.81 6.15 -9.92
C PRO A 33 -16.98 4.87 -10.74
N THR A 34 -16.38 4.80 -11.94
CA THR A 34 -16.62 3.71 -12.90
C THR A 34 -15.41 2.79 -13.15
N LEU A 35 -14.20 3.16 -12.70
CA LEU A 35 -13.05 2.28 -12.80
C LEU A 35 -13.21 1.09 -11.84
N ASP A 36 -12.92 -0.12 -12.33
CA ASP A 36 -12.94 -1.31 -11.49
C ASP A 36 -11.82 -1.30 -10.45
N ALA A 37 -11.99 -2.10 -9.39
CA ALA A 37 -11.09 -2.09 -8.25
C ALA A 37 -9.71 -2.68 -8.60
N ALA A 38 -9.63 -3.67 -9.49
CA ALA A 38 -8.36 -4.26 -9.92
C ALA A 38 -7.54 -3.25 -10.74
N PHE A 39 -8.19 -2.52 -11.64
CA PHE A 39 -7.52 -1.47 -12.40
C PHE A 39 -7.00 -0.34 -11.50
N LYS A 40 -7.80 0.09 -10.52
CA LYS A 40 -7.37 1.08 -9.53
C LYS A 40 -6.13 0.62 -8.76
N GLU A 41 -6.16 -0.61 -8.25
CA GLU A 41 -5.04 -1.20 -7.52
C GLU A 41 -3.77 -1.23 -8.39
N LEU A 42 -3.88 -1.67 -9.64
CA LEU A 42 -2.76 -1.69 -10.57
C LEU A 42 -2.16 -0.30 -10.81
N VAL A 43 -2.99 0.71 -11.06
CA VAL A 43 -2.52 2.09 -11.33
C VAL A 43 -1.89 2.72 -10.08
N LEU A 44 -2.41 2.41 -8.90
CA LEU A 44 -1.91 2.95 -7.62
C LEU A 44 -0.67 2.22 -7.09
N THR A 45 -0.33 1.07 -7.68
CA THR A 45 0.89 0.33 -7.35
C THR A 45 2.11 1.05 -7.92
N LEU A 46 3.04 1.42 -7.05
CA LEU A 46 4.32 2.00 -7.49
C LEU A 46 5.14 0.97 -8.28
N PRO A 47 5.90 1.40 -9.30
CA PRO A 47 6.80 0.53 -10.04
C PRO A 47 7.74 -0.25 -9.12
N SER A 48 8.13 -1.46 -9.54
CA SER A 48 9.12 -2.25 -8.79
C SER A 48 10.50 -1.59 -8.84
N GLU A 49 11.34 -1.87 -7.86
CA GLU A 49 12.73 -1.38 -7.83
C GLU A 49 13.51 -1.86 -9.04
N THR A 50 13.28 -3.10 -9.48
CA THR A 50 13.89 -3.65 -10.69
C THR A 50 13.50 -2.85 -11.93
N TYR A 51 12.20 -2.55 -12.11
CA TYR A 51 11.75 -1.74 -13.23
C TYR A 51 12.36 -0.32 -13.22
N ILE A 52 12.48 0.28 -12.02
CA ILE A 52 13.12 1.60 -11.88
C ILE A 52 14.60 1.50 -12.27
N ALA A 53 15.32 0.47 -11.78
CA ALA A 53 16.74 0.25 -12.09
C ALA A 53 16.99 0.11 -13.58
N GLU A 54 16.12 -0.62 -14.32
CA GLU A 54 16.23 -0.78 -15.77
C GLU A 54 16.09 0.54 -16.56
N GLN A 55 15.57 1.59 -15.96
CA GLN A 55 15.40 2.90 -16.59
C GLN A 55 16.57 3.88 -16.31
N LEU A 56 17.56 3.46 -15.54
CA LEU A 56 18.68 4.29 -15.10
C LEU A 56 19.99 3.85 -15.77
N ASP A 57 20.83 4.82 -16.15
CA ASP A 57 22.17 4.54 -16.70
C ASP A 57 23.15 4.09 -15.61
N VAL A 58 22.97 4.59 -14.38
CA VAL A 58 23.73 4.19 -13.19
C VAL A 58 22.74 3.77 -12.12
N VAL A 59 22.90 2.55 -11.63
CA VAL A 59 22.00 1.93 -10.66
C VAL A 59 22.58 2.03 -9.26
N ASP A 60 21.89 2.73 -8.37
CA ASP A 60 22.11 2.72 -6.93
C ASP A 60 20.89 2.06 -6.24
N PRO A 61 20.97 0.78 -5.85
CA PRO A 61 19.83 0.06 -5.27
C PRO A 61 19.34 0.67 -3.96
N GLN A 62 20.25 1.18 -3.13
CA GLN A 62 19.88 1.77 -1.83
C GLN A 62 19.11 3.06 -2.04
N ARG A 63 19.53 3.88 -3.00
CA ARG A 63 18.84 5.11 -3.36
C ARG A 63 17.45 4.83 -3.96
N ILE A 64 17.35 3.87 -4.88
CA ILE A 64 16.06 3.47 -5.48
C ILE A 64 15.09 3.04 -4.37
N HIS A 65 15.55 2.20 -3.44
CA HIS A 65 14.76 1.76 -2.30
C HIS A 65 14.28 2.93 -1.45
N ALA A 66 15.20 3.81 -1.03
CA ALA A 66 14.88 4.96 -0.19
C ALA A 66 13.86 5.91 -0.85
N VAL A 67 14.04 6.21 -2.14
CA VAL A 67 13.10 7.05 -2.90
C VAL A 67 11.73 6.42 -2.99
N ARG A 68 11.68 5.14 -3.33
CA ARG A 68 10.41 4.39 -3.47
C ARG A 68 9.64 4.31 -2.15
N GLU A 69 10.32 4.03 -1.05
CA GLU A 69 9.70 3.99 0.27
C GLU A 69 9.20 5.38 0.73
N ALA A 70 9.97 6.44 0.45
CA ALA A 70 9.54 7.80 0.73
C ALA A 70 8.29 8.18 -0.07
N MET A 71 8.22 7.84 -1.36
CA MET A 71 7.03 8.07 -2.19
C MET A 71 5.82 7.28 -1.68
N ARG A 72 6.03 6.03 -1.28
CA ARG A 72 4.98 5.18 -0.70
C ARG A 72 4.40 5.81 0.56
N LEU A 73 5.26 6.30 1.45
CA LEU A 73 4.86 6.96 2.69
C LEU A 73 4.11 8.27 2.42
N GLN A 74 4.57 9.08 1.46
CA GLN A 74 3.89 10.33 1.09
C GLN A 74 2.48 10.07 0.55
N LEU A 75 2.31 9.07 -0.34
CA LEU A 75 0.99 8.67 -0.84
C LEU A 75 0.09 8.14 0.27
N ALA A 76 0.63 7.30 1.16
CA ALA A 76 -0.11 6.77 2.29
C ALA A 76 -0.66 7.89 3.18
N THR A 77 0.16 8.89 3.47
CA THR A 77 -0.20 10.02 4.33
C THR A 77 -1.13 11.02 3.62
N ALA A 78 -0.78 11.43 2.39
CA ALA A 78 -1.55 12.42 1.65
C ALA A 78 -2.97 11.95 1.26
N LEU A 79 -3.15 10.65 1.08
CA LEU A 79 -4.43 10.03 0.71
C LEU A 79 -5.09 9.28 1.86
N GLN A 80 -4.73 9.55 3.11
CA GLN A 80 -5.21 8.77 4.26
C GLN A 80 -6.74 8.67 4.33
N ALA A 81 -7.46 9.78 4.15
CA ALA A 81 -8.93 9.77 4.14
C ALA A 81 -9.51 8.98 2.94
N ASP A 82 -8.82 9.01 1.81
CA ASP A 82 -9.20 8.29 0.61
C ASP A 82 -8.97 6.79 0.76
N TRP A 83 -7.88 6.39 1.41
CA TRP A 83 -7.62 4.99 1.77
C TRP A 83 -8.64 4.46 2.78
N GLN A 84 -9.05 5.26 3.76
CA GLN A 84 -10.12 4.88 4.70
C GLN A 84 -11.42 4.59 3.97
N TRP A 85 -11.80 5.47 3.06
CA TRP A 85 -12.98 5.29 2.23
C TRP A 85 -12.86 4.02 1.37
N ALA A 86 -11.72 3.85 0.65
CA ALA A 86 -11.50 2.70 -0.23
C ALA A 86 -11.57 1.38 0.56
N PHE A 87 -10.95 1.33 1.73
CA PHE A 87 -11.03 0.16 2.61
C PHE A 87 -12.48 -0.15 3.00
N GLY A 88 -13.27 0.86 3.37
CA GLY A 88 -14.67 0.67 3.75
C GLY A 88 -15.56 0.16 2.62
N VAL A 89 -15.43 0.76 1.42
CA VAL A 89 -16.28 0.46 0.25
C VAL A 89 -15.95 -0.86 -0.41
N HIS A 90 -14.67 -1.27 -0.39
CA HIS A 90 -14.20 -2.45 -1.12
C HIS A 90 -14.07 -3.71 -0.25
N GLN A 91 -14.48 -3.67 1.03
CA GLN A 91 -14.59 -4.89 1.83
C GLN A 91 -15.64 -5.84 1.22
N ASP A 92 -15.25 -7.10 1.09
CA ASP A 92 -16.16 -8.19 0.73
C ASP A 92 -16.46 -9.00 2.00
N ASN A 93 -17.63 -8.73 2.58
CA ASN A 93 -18.08 -9.39 3.82
C ASN A 93 -18.96 -10.63 3.56
N GLY A 94 -19.10 -11.01 2.29
CA GLY A 94 -19.86 -12.18 1.88
C GLY A 94 -19.07 -13.48 1.90
N ALA A 95 -19.67 -14.55 1.41
CA ALA A 95 -18.97 -15.81 1.13
C ALA A 95 -17.87 -15.57 0.10
N TYR A 96 -16.72 -16.26 0.28
CA TYR A 96 -15.59 -16.14 -0.64
C TYR A 96 -16.03 -16.49 -2.08
N ARG A 97 -15.70 -15.61 -3.01
CA ARG A 97 -15.91 -15.79 -4.44
C ARG A 97 -14.61 -15.55 -5.19
N PRO A 98 -14.19 -16.50 -6.06
CA PRO A 98 -12.95 -16.40 -6.83
C PRO A 98 -13.09 -15.59 -8.13
N ASP A 99 -14.21 -14.86 -8.32
CA ASP A 99 -14.41 -14.03 -9.50
C ASP A 99 -13.52 -12.78 -9.52
N ALA A 100 -13.29 -12.24 -10.71
CA ALA A 100 -12.39 -11.10 -10.94
C ALA A 100 -12.82 -9.83 -10.16
N VAL A 101 -14.12 -9.57 -10.05
CA VAL A 101 -14.65 -8.39 -9.34
C VAL A 101 -14.35 -8.48 -7.86
N SER A 102 -14.66 -9.62 -7.23
CA SER A 102 -14.38 -9.87 -5.82
C SER A 102 -12.88 -9.90 -5.53
N ALA A 103 -12.07 -10.48 -6.44
CA ALA A 103 -10.62 -10.47 -6.33
C ALA A 103 -10.05 -9.05 -6.37
N GLY A 104 -10.49 -8.22 -7.32
CA GLY A 104 -10.07 -6.82 -7.43
C GLY A 104 -10.45 -5.99 -6.19
N ARG A 105 -11.67 -6.20 -5.66
CA ARG A 105 -12.09 -5.54 -4.40
C ARG A 105 -11.20 -5.92 -3.23
N ARG A 106 -10.88 -7.21 -3.06
CA ARG A 106 -9.96 -7.66 -2.00
C ARG A 106 -8.55 -7.09 -2.16
N ALA A 107 -8.04 -7.01 -3.40
CA ALA A 107 -6.73 -6.42 -3.68
C ALA A 107 -6.69 -4.93 -3.30
N LEU A 108 -7.66 -4.14 -3.74
CA LEU A 108 -7.73 -2.72 -3.42
C LEU A 108 -7.97 -2.46 -1.92
N ALA A 109 -8.81 -3.26 -1.26
CA ALA A 109 -9.01 -3.18 0.19
C ALA A 109 -7.72 -3.54 0.96
N GLY A 110 -6.98 -4.54 0.49
CA GLY A 110 -5.67 -4.93 1.05
C GLY A 110 -4.64 -3.81 0.89
N MET A 111 -4.54 -3.22 -0.30
CA MET A 111 -3.68 -2.06 -0.57
C MET A 111 -4.05 -0.87 0.34
N ALA A 112 -5.33 -0.56 0.47
CA ALA A 112 -5.79 0.52 1.34
C ALA A 112 -5.39 0.27 2.81
N LEU A 113 -5.57 -0.95 3.31
CA LEU A 113 -5.17 -1.32 4.67
C LEU A 113 -3.65 -1.18 4.89
N ALA A 114 -2.84 -1.60 3.90
CA ALA A 114 -1.38 -1.47 3.97
C ALA A 114 -0.95 0.00 4.04
N ASN A 115 -1.54 0.88 3.20
CA ASN A 115 -1.26 2.32 3.24
C ASN A 115 -1.72 2.97 4.55
N LEU A 116 -2.86 2.56 5.10
CA LEU A 116 -3.34 3.05 6.40
C LEU A 116 -2.44 2.62 7.56
N CYS A 117 -1.95 1.38 7.56
CA CYS A 117 -0.96 0.93 8.54
C CYS A 117 0.37 1.69 8.41
N LEU A 118 0.80 1.96 7.17
CA LEU A 118 2.02 2.73 6.92
C LEU A 118 1.89 4.19 7.39
N ALA A 119 0.79 4.88 7.06
CA ALA A 119 0.53 6.23 7.55
C ALA A 119 0.46 6.30 9.08
N ALA A 120 -0.09 5.27 9.71
CA ALA A 120 -0.19 5.15 11.16
C ALA A 120 1.18 5.16 11.86
N THR A 121 2.25 4.66 11.22
CA THR A 121 3.60 4.66 11.79
C THR A 121 4.16 6.08 11.98
N GLN A 122 3.74 7.04 11.16
CA GLN A 122 4.17 8.43 11.26
C GLN A 122 3.43 9.20 12.36
N SER A 123 2.17 8.88 12.58
CA SER A 123 1.32 9.56 13.57
C SER A 123 1.32 8.88 14.95
N GLY A 124 1.90 7.67 15.06
CA GLY A 124 1.77 6.84 16.24
C GLY A 124 0.35 6.28 16.45
N ASP A 125 -0.50 6.30 15.41
CA ASP A 125 -1.85 5.75 15.47
C ASP A 125 -1.78 4.21 15.59
N THR A 126 -2.48 3.66 16.57
CA THR A 126 -2.58 2.21 16.81
C THR A 126 -3.86 1.59 16.29
N VAL A 127 -4.80 2.41 15.81
CA VAL A 127 -6.14 1.95 15.37
C VAL A 127 -6.03 1.08 14.12
N TRP A 128 -5.29 1.54 13.09
CA TRP A 128 -5.19 0.80 11.84
C TRP A 128 -4.36 -0.48 11.96
N PRO A 129 -3.21 -0.49 12.62
CA PRO A 129 -2.51 -1.74 12.92
C PRO A 129 -3.35 -2.71 13.78
N GLY A 130 -4.14 -2.19 14.73
CA GLY A 130 -5.09 -3.00 15.51
C GLY A 130 -6.17 -3.64 14.65
N LYS A 131 -6.77 -2.89 13.70
CA LYS A 131 -7.74 -3.41 12.71
C LYS A 131 -7.12 -4.46 11.79
N ALA A 132 -5.89 -4.25 11.34
CA ALA A 132 -5.15 -5.23 10.53
C ALA A 132 -4.93 -6.53 11.31
N LEU A 133 -4.51 -6.46 12.58
CA LEU A 133 -4.35 -7.64 13.42
C LEU A 133 -5.68 -8.37 13.64
N GLN A 134 -6.76 -7.62 13.88
CA GLN A 134 -8.09 -8.21 14.03
C GLN A 134 -8.52 -8.92 12.74
N ARG A 135 -8.36 -8.28 11.56
CA ARG A 135 -8.68 -8.90 10.28
C ARG A 135 -7.82 -10.13 10.01
N PHE A 136 -6.53 -10.09 10.32
CA PHE A 136 -5.66 -11.28 10.24
C PHE A 136 -6.20 -12.46 11.05
N LYS A 137 -6.70 -12.21 12.27
CA LYS A 137 -7.23 -13.25 13.15
C LYS A 137 -8.59 -13.79 12.69
N SER A 138 -9.47 -12.92 12.17
CA SER A 138 -10.88 -13.23 11.91
C SER A 138 -11.21 -13.50 10.43
N ALA A 139 -10.26 -13.29 9.50
CA ALA A 139 -10.52 -13.48 8.07
C ALA A 139 -10.97 -14.90 7.74
N ALA A 140 -12.06 -15.00 6.98
CA ALA A 140 -12.66 -16.26 6.56
C ALA A 140 -11.92 -16.90 5.36
N ASN A 141 -11.01 -16.16 4.71
CA ASN A 141 -10.25 -16.65 3.56
C ASN A 141 -8.77 -16.26 3.68
N MET A 142 -7.91 -17.00 2.97
CA MET A 142 -6.46 -16.81 3.03
C MET A 142 -6.03 -15.47 2.43
N THR A 143 -6.69 -14.99 1.36
CA THR A 143 -6.35 -13.72 0.71
C THR A 143 -6.46 -12.54 1.68
N ASP A 144 -7.58 -12.42 2.37
CA ASP A 144 -7.79 -11.35 3.34
C ASP A 144 -6.84 -11.48 4.54
N ARG A 145 -6.55 -12.71 4.97
CA ARG A 145 -5.59 -12.98 6.04
C ARG A 145 -4.18 -12.58 5.65
N ALA A 146 -3.74 -12.97 4.45
CA ALA A 146 -2.43 -12.62 3.92
C ALA A 146 -2.28 -11.10 3.71
N ASN A 147 -3.30 -10.43 3.14
CA ASN A 147 -3.31 -8.98 2.97
C ASN A 147 -3.18 -8.25 4.32
N ALA A 148 -3.88 -8.71 5.35
CA ALA A 148 -3.81 -8.11 6.67
C ALA A 148 -2.44 -8.34 7.34
N LEU A 149 -1.86 -9.53 7.20
CA LEU A 149 -0.50 -9.84 7.66
C LEU A 149 0.53 -8.98 6.93
N GLN A 150 0.42 -8.87 5.60
CA GLN A 150 1.29 -8.05 4.78
C GLN A 150 1.23 -6.58 5.20
N ALA A 151 0.05 -6.04 5.48
CA ALA A 151 -0.11 -4.66 5.95
C ALA A 151 0.68 -4.38 7.23
N LEU A 152 0.67 -5.32 8.18
CA LEU A 152 1.47 -5.22 9.41
C LEU A 152 2.97 -5.30 9.13
N VAL A 153 3.39 -6.28 8.31
CA VAL A 153 4.81 -6.52 8.01
C VAL A 153 5.41 -5.35 7.24
N THR A 154 4.74 -4.91 6.17
CA THR A 154 5.27 -3.84 5.31
C THR A 154 5.21 -2.45 5.93
N SER A 155 4.41 -2.26 6.97
CA SER A 155 4.44 -1.03 7.78
C SER A 155 5.54 -1.02 8.84
N GLY A 156 6.17 -2.16 9.13
CA GLY A 156 7.16 -2.27 10.21
C GLY A 156 6.57 -2.17 11.62
N HIS A 157 5.26 -2.30 11.79
CA HIS A 157 4.61 -2.16 13.09
C HIS A 157 4.96 -3.33 14.03
N ALA A 158 5.10 -3.07 15.33
CA ALA A 158 5.48 -4.06 16.34
C ALA A 158 4.56 -5.30 16.39
N LEU A 159 3.28 -5.18 16.02
CA LEU A 159 2.35 -6.29 15.93
C LEU A 159 2.69 -7.32 14.83
N ALA A 160 3.57 -6.98 13.88
CA ALA A 160 3.98 -7.88 12.80
C ALA A 160 4.64 -9.16 13.34
N ALA A 161 5.52 -9.04 14.32
CA ALA A 161 6.24 -10.18 14.88
C ALA A 161 5.28 -11.23 15.47
N SER A 162 4.29 -10.79 16.25
CA SER A 162 3.31 -11.71 16.85
C SER A 162 2.35 -12.32 15.80
N ALA A 163 2.00 -11.55 14.77
CA ALA A 163 1.17 -12.04 13.68
C ALA A 163 1.91 -13.08 12.81
N LEU A 164 3.20 -12.85 12.51
CA LEU A 164 4.06 -13.80 11.79
C LEU A 164 4.24 -15.11 12.57
N ALA A 165 4.56 -15.02 13.87
CA ALA A 165 4.69 -16.20 14.73
C ALA A 165 3.39 -17.02 14.75
N ARG A 166 2.23 -16.34 14.85
CA ARG A 166 0.93 -17.01 14.79
C ARG A 166 0.65 -17.65 13.43
N PHE A 167 0.99 -16.97 12.33
CA PHE A 167 0.83 -17.51 10.98
C PHE A 167 1.65 -18.78 10.81
N HIS A 168 2.93 -18.74 11.18
CA HIS A 168 3.84 -19.89 11.10
C HIS A 168 3.41 -21.08 11.98
N ALA A 169 2.81 -20.81 13.14
CA ALA A 169 2.32 -21.88 14.01
C ALA A 169 1.01 -22.52 13.51
N GLN A 170 0.32 -21.86 12.58
CA GLN A 170 -1.00 -22.28 12.10
C GLN A 170 -0.94 -22.96 10.74
N PHE A 171 0.09 -22.68 9.95
CA PHE A 171 0.31 -23.16 8.57
C PHE A 171 1.75 -23.65 8.37
#